data_3899f19d600e333ce71d479a72d8c89a
#
_entry.id   3899f19d600e333ce71d479a72d8c89a
#
_cell.length_a   1.000
_cell.length_b   1.000
_cell.length_c   1.000
_cell.angle_alpha   90.00
_cell.angle_beta   90.00
_cell.angle_gamma   90.00
#
_symmetry.space_group_name_H-M   'P 1'
#
loop_
_entity.id
_entity.type
_entity.pdbx_description
1 polymer ?
#
loop_
_entity_poly.entity_id
_entity_poly.type
_entity_poly.pdbx_seq_one_letter_code
_entity_poly.pdbx_strand_id
1 'polypeptide(L)'
;MSLQPSTRRFYEADSLSTEIYDARSATIIPSTSAAGDVDFYRRLAGQTGDPILEVGCGTGRVAIPLAADGHEVVGVDLSEAMLGLAERSRAALAPDVAARLSFHHADMATLSLGRDFALIIAPSRVFQFLLTTEAQRQGLAALRSHLRPSGLLVLDLFDPLLDRVVPTTDAPVRGGELVHPTTGNVVTWEVTARYPDPARQLVVEDWTTREIGSSGEVLRTDVERLTLRWSLRSEMRLLFELAGLDVVADYGDFAGNPPAYGREQVWVLRADE
;
A
#
# COMPACT_ATOMS: atom_id res chain seq x y z
N MET A 1 5.20 4.91 37.31
CA MET A 1 6.01 4.46 36.16
C MET A 1 5.02 4.13 35.04
N SER A 2 4.82 5.04 34.10
CA SER A 2 3.98 4.80 32.93
C SER A 2 4.73 3.78 32.06
N LEU A 3 4.14 2.61 31.86
CA LEU A 3 4.63 1.64 30.89
C LEU A 3 4.55 2.33 29.51
N GLN A 4 5.70 2.57 28.89
CA GLN A 4 5.70 3.00 27.50
C GLN A 4 5.04 1.87 26.67
N PRO A 5 4.08 2.19 25.79
CA PRO A 5 3.47 1.18 24.94
C PRO A 5 4.57 0.51 24.09
N SER A 6 4.52 -0.82 24.04
CA SER A 6 5.45 -1.57 23.18
C SER A 6 5.19 -1.19 21.72
N THR A 7 6.27 -0.82 21.00
CA THR A 7 6.16 -0.52 19.57
C THR A 7 5.78 -1.78 18.78
N ARG A 8 4.68 -1.73 18.04
CA ARG A 8 4.18 -2.82 17.19
C ARG A 8 4.56 -2.59 15.73
N ARG A 9 4.40 -3.60 14.89
CA ARG A 9 4.45 -3.41 13.44
C ARG A 9 3.20 -2.67 12.96
N PHE A 10 3.36 -1.87 11.93
CA PHE A 10 2.26 -1.12 11.35
C PHE A 10 1.19 -2.07 10.80
N TYR A 11 -0.09 -1.79 11.08
CA TYR A 11 -1.25 -2.60 10.71
C TYR A 11 -1.37 -3.98 11.38
N GLU A 12 -0.78 -4.19 12.55
CA GLU A 12 -1.10 -5.36 13.37
C GLU A 12 -2.55 -5.30 13.91
N ALA A 13 -3.08 -6.48 14.26
CA ALA A 13 -4.43 -6.61 14.83
C ALA A 13 -4.64 -5.69 16.04
N ASP A 14 -5.86 -5.21 16.22
CA ASP A 14 -6.31 -4.39 17.36
C ASP A 14 -5.59 -3.04 17.50
N SER A 15 -5.03 -2.48 16.41
CA SER A 15 -4.47 -1.13 16.42
C SER A 15 -5.49 -0.08 15.97
N LEU A 16 -5.38 1.13 16.54
CA LEU A 16 -6.16 2.28 16.09
C LEU A 16 -5.89 2.60 14.61
N SER A 17 -4.65 2.43 14.13
CA SER A 17 -4.30 2.63 12.71
C SER A 17 -5.07 1.71 11.78
N THR A 18 -5.29 0.46 12.18
CA THR A 18 -6.09 -0.51 11.43
C THR A 18 -7.57 -0.13 11.44
N GLU A 19 -8.10 0.21 12.62
CA GLU A 19 -9.52 0.57 12.79
C GLU A 19 -9.94 1.82 12.00
N ILE A 20 -9.05 2.81 11.89
CA ILE A 20 -9.32 4.07 11.16
C ILE A 20 -8.78 4.09 9.73
N TYR A 21 -8.22 2.98 9.21
CA TYR A 21 -7.49 2.96 7.94
C TYR A 21 -8.29 3.56 6.78
N ASP A 22 -9.53 3.13 6.58
CA ASP A 22 -10.36 3.60 5.46
C ASP A 22 -10.74 5.07 5.61
N ALA A 23 -11.14 5.49 6.81
CA ALA A 23 -11.47 6.89 7.09
C ALA A 23 -10.26 7.81 6.91
N ARG A 24 -9.08 7.38 7.39
CA ARG A 24 -7.82 8.10 7.21
C ARG A 24 -7.42 8.17 5.74
N SER A 25 -7.50 7.07 5.02
CA SER A 25 -7.18 7.00 3.58
C SER A 25 -8.08 7.92 2.77
N ALA A 26 -9.38 7.92 3.02
CA ALA A 26 -10.34 8.81 2.37
C ALA A 26 -10.03 10.31 2.62
N THR A 27 -9.45 10.63 3.79
CA THR A 27 -9.08 12.00 4.15
C THR A 27 -7.77 12.45 3.52
N ILE A 28 -6.75 11.56 3.51
CA ILE A 28 -5.37 11.91 3.15
C ILE A 28 -5.12 11.78 1.64
N ILE A 29 -5.54 10.69 1.01
CA ILE A 29 -5.20 10.36 -0.37
C ILE A 29 -5.57 11.49 -1.36
N PRO A 30 -6.76 12.12 -1.28
CA PRO A 30 -7.14 13.19 -2.22
C PRO A 30 -6.20 14.40 -2.23
N SER A 31 -5.43 14.61 -1.15
CA SER A 31 -4.47 15.72 -1.03
C SER A 31 -3.02 15.33 -1.31
N THR A 32 -2.79 14.10 -1.78
CA THR A 32 -1.44 13.56 -2.07
C THR A 32 -1.25 13.27 -3.55
N SER A 33 -0.03 12.90 -3.94
CA SER A 33 0.28 12.42 -5.28
C SER A 33 -0.35 11.05 -5.62
N ALA A 34 -0.95 10.36 -4.63
CA ALA A 34 -1.73 9.14 -4.82
C ALA A 34 -3.21 9.42 -5.20
N ALA A 35 -3.62 10.69 -5.31
CA ALA A 35 -4.98 11.04 -5.73
C ALA A 35 -5.31 10.43 -7.11
N GLY A 36 -6.49 9.80 -7.24
CA GLY A 36 -6.97 9.20 -8.49
C GLY A 36 -6.40 7.79 -8.78
N ASP A 37 -5.73 7.16 -7.83
CA ASP A 37 -5.16 5.83 -7.98
C ASP A 37 -6.23 4.78 -8.32
N VAL A 38 -7.36 4.76 -7.63
CA VAL A 38 -8.45 3.81 -7.91
C VAL A 38 -8.96 3.96 -9.33
N ASP A 39 -9.20 5.19 -9.82
CA ASP A 39 -9.66 5.42 -11.18
C ASP A 39 -8.61 5.03 -12.22
N PHE A 40 -7.33 5.19 -11.90
CA PHE A 40 -6.25 4.71 -12.74
C PHE A 40 -6.28 3.18 -12.89
N TYR A 41 -6.40 2.45 -11.78
CA TYR A 41 -6.49 0.98 -11.81
C TYR A 41 -7.76 0.49 -12.49
N ARG A 42 -8.91 1.15 -12.29
CA ARG A 42 -10.17 0.83 -13.01
C ARG A 42 -10.03 0.96 -14.52
N ARG A 43 -9.35 2.03 -15.00
CA ARG A 43 -9.09 2.19 -16.45
C ARG A 43 -8.21 1.07 -17.00
N LEU A 44 -7.16 0.67 -16.28
CA LEU A 44 -6.30 -0.42 -16.71
C LEU A 44 -7.03 -1.76 -16.68
N ALA A 45 -7.82 -2.04 -15.65
CA ALA A 45 -8.64 -3.24 -15.57
C ALA A 45 -9.59 -3.38 -16.78
N GLY A 46 -10.25 -2.28 -17.18
CA GLY A 46 -11.10 -2.25 -18.38
C GLY A 46 -10.35 -2.51 -19.69
N GLN A 47 -9.04 -2.32 -19.72
CA GLN A 47 -8.19 -2.57 -20.91
C GLN A 47 -7.58 -3.99 -20.92
N THR A 48 -7.23 -4.52 -19.76
CA THR A 48 -6.54 -5.82 -19.62
C THR A 48 -7.50 -6.99 -19.44
N GLY A 49 -8.64 -6.75 -18.79
CA GLY A 49 -9.62 -7.79 -18.44
C GLY A 49 -9.23 -8.57 -17.18
N ASP A 50 -9.80 -9.77 -17.07
CA ASP A 50 -9.76 -10.62 -15.88
C ASP A 50 -8.84 -11.84 -16.05
N PRO A 51 -8.42 -12.47 -14.94
CA PRO A 51 -8.60 -12.04 -13.54
C PRO A 51 -7.57 -11.00 -13.11
N ILE A 52 -7.87 -10.27 -12.02
CA ILE A 52 -7.01 -9.26 -11.43
C ILE A 52 -6.45 -9.76 -10.10
N LEU A 53 -5.16 -9.51 -9.84
CA LEU A 53 -4.53 -9.71 -8.53
C LEU A 53 -4.19 -8.36 -7.92
N GLU A 54 -4.68 -8.09 -6.70
CA GLU A 54 -4.21 -6.98 -5.88
C GLU A 54 -3.30 -7.50 -4.77
N VAL A 55 -2.05 -7.05 -4.76
CA VAL A 55 -1.06 -7.41 -3.74
C VAL A 55 -0.98 -6.30 -2.70
N GLY A 56 -1.04 -6.69 -1.41
CA GLY A 56 -1.21 -5.74 -0.31
C GLY A 56 -2.60 -5.10 -0.33
N CYS A 57 -3.64 -5.91 -0.52
CA CYS A 57 -5.01 -5.41 -0.72
C CYS A 57 -5.61 -4.71 0.51
N GLY A 58 -5.02 -4.89 1.69
CA GLY A 58 -5.47 -4.26 2.92
C GLY A 58 -6.95 -4.54 3.21
N THR A 59 -7.73 -3.47 3.32
CA THR A 59 -9.18 -3.52 3.55
C THR A 59 -10.01 -3.77 2.29
N GLY A 60 -9.36 -3.90 1.11
CA GLY A 60 -10.02 -4.01 -0.19
C GLY A 60 -10.35 -2.67 -0.83
N ARG A 61 -9.67 -1.58 -0.45
CA ARG A 61 -9.93 -0.22 -0.94
C ARG A 61 -9.92 -0.09 -2.48
N VAL A 62 -9.08 -0.88 -3.15
CA VAL A 62 -9.01 -0.93 -4.63
C VAL A 62 -9.75 -2.15 -5.17
N ALA A 63 -9.62 -3.34 -4.55
CA ALA A 63 -10.28 -4.57 -4.98
C ALA A 63 -11.81 -4.44 -5.07
N ILE A 64 -12.44 -3.83 -4.05
CA ILE A 64 -13.89 -3.70 -3.99
C ILE A 64 -14.46 -2.86 -5.16
N PRO A 65 -13.93 -1.66 -5.46
CA PRO A 65 -14.34 -0.91 -6.66
C PRO A 65 -14.16 -1.68 -7.97
N LEU A 66 -13.05 -2.42 -8.13
CA LEU A 66 -12.82 -3.24 -9.33
C LEU A 66 -13.87 -4.36 -9.47
N ALA A 67 -14.21 -5.03 -8.36
CA ALA A 67 -15.25 -6.06 -8.36
C ALA A 67 -16.65 -5.47 -8.61
N ALA A 68 -16.93 -4.26 -8.13
CA ALA A 68 -18.17 -3.54 -8.41
C ALA A 68 -18.30 -3.16 -9.90
N ASP A 69 -17.19 -2.92 -10.59
CA ASP A 69 -17.16 -2.72 -12.05
C ASP A 69 -17.32 -4.02 -12.85
N GLY A 70 -17.39 -5.18 -12.18
CA GLY A 70 -17.64 -6.48 -12.79
C GLY A 70 -16.43 -7.39 -12.92
N HIS A 71 -15.26 -6.97 -12.45
CA HIS A 71 -14.02 -7.75 -12.55
C HIS A 71 -13.92 -8.86 -11.50
N GLU A 72 -13.29 -9.98 -11.86
CA GLU A 72 -12.86 -11.02 -10.92
C GLU A 72 -11.55 -10.59 -10.26
N VAL A 73 -11.56 -10.40 -8.93
CA VAL A 73 -10.42 -9.87 -8.17
C VAL A 73 -10.00 -10.82 -7.07
N VAL A 74 -8.72 -11.13 -7.04
CA VAL A 74 -8.05 -11.85 -5.94
C VAL A 74 -7.21 -10.82 -5.19
N GLY A 75 -7.47 -10.61 -3.91
CA GLY A 75 -6.65 -9.79 -3.03
C GLY A 75 -5.75 -10.66 -2.15
N VAL A 76 -4.49 -10.26 -2.00
CA VAL A 76 -3.58 -10.89 -1.03
C VAL A 76 -2.98 -9.84 -0.11
N ASP A 77 -2.84 -10.18 1.17
CA ASP A 77 -2.18 -9.32 2.17
C ASP A 77 -1.45 -10.18 3.21
N LEU A 78 -0.42 -9.62 3.82
CA LEU A 78 0.32 -10.26 4.91
C LEU A 78 -0.34 -10.03 6.28
N SER A 79 -1.23 -9.03 6.39
CA SER A 79 -1.95 -8.69 7.63
C SER A 79 -3.29 -9.39 7.69
N GLU A 80 -3.43 -10.37 8.59
CA GLU A 80 -4.71 -11.02 8.88
C GLU A 80 -5.76 -10.02 9.41
N ALA A 81 -5.32 -8.99 10.13
CA ALA A 81 -6.20 -7.93 10.62
C ALA A 81 -6.84 -7.14 9.48
N MET A 82 -6.04 -6.73 8.50
CA MET A 82 -6.52 -6.03 7.32
C MET A 82 -7.44 -6.91 6.47
N LEU A 83 -7.08 -8.19 6.27
CA LEU A 83 -7.94 -9.16 5.58
C LEU A 83 -9.27 -9.38 6.31
N GLY A 84 -9.27 -9.38 7.64
CA GLY A 84 -10.49 -9.43 8.42
C GLY A 84 -11.42 -8.22 8.20
N LEU A 85 -10.86 -7.03 7.93
CA LEU A 85 -11.62 -5.85 7.52
C LEU A 85 -12.15 -6.01 6.10
N ALA A 86 -11.32 -6.46 5.17
CA ALA A 86 -11.69 -6.72 3.78
C ALA A 86 -12.87 -7.71 3.68
N GLU A 87 -12.82 -8.82 4.44
CA GLU A 87 -13.89 -9.82 4.48
C GLU A 87 -15.19 -9.26 5.08
N ARG A 88 -15.11 -8.40 6.10
CA ARG A 88 -16.30 -7.71 6.63
C ARG A 88 -16.91 -6.78 5.58
N SER A 89 -16.07 -6.02 4.88
CA SER A 89 -16.52 -5.15 3.80
C SER A 89 -17.16 -5.97 2.66
N ARG A 90 -16.54 -7.08 2.26
CA ARG A 90 -17.06 -8.00 1.24
C ARG A 90 -18.43 -8.57 1.63
N ALA A 91 -18.61 -8.97 2.88
CA ALA A 91 -19.87 -9.53 3.38
C ALA A 91 -21.04 -8.54 3.36
N ALA A 92 -20.77 -7.23 3.31
CA ALA A 92 -21.77 -6.17 3.22
C ALA A 92 -22.15 -5.78 1.78
N LEU A 93 -21.45 -6.34 0.77
CA LEU A 93 -21.70 -6.04 -0.64
C LEU A 93 -22.90 -6.82 -1.18
N ALA A 94 -23.40 -6.39 -2.35
CA ALA A 94 -24.35 -7.16 -3.12
C ALA A 94 -23.76 -8.54 -3.47
N PRO A 95 -24.56 -9.63 -3.42
CA PRO A 95 -24.04 -11.00 -3.58
C PRO A 95 -23.26 -11.24 -4.87
N ASP A 96 -23.66 -10.61 -5.95
CA ASP A 96 -22.98 -10.71 -7.25
C ASP A 96 -21.62 -10.02 -7.27
N VAL A 97 -21.43 -8.92 -6.54
CA VAL A 97 -20.14 -8.25 -6.35
C VAL A 97 -19.26 -9.07 -5.42
N ALA A 98 -19.80 -9.51 -4.27
CA ALA A 98 -19.06 -10.32 -3.29
C ALA A 98 -18.54 -11.64 -3.90
N ALA A 99 -19.27 -12.23 -4.85
CA ALA A 99 -18.86 -13.45 -5.53
C ALA A 99 -17.64 -13.29 -6.46
N ARG A 100 -17.31 -12.04 -6.86
CA ARG A 100 -16.15 -11.73 -7.70
C ARG A 100 -14.86 -11.47 -6.88
N LEU A 101 -14.97 -11.41 -5.54
CA LEU A 101 -13.86 -11.12 -4.63
C LEU A 101 -13.44 -12.37 -3.86
N SER A 102 -12.13 -12.57 -3.76
CA SER A 102 -11.55 -13.49 -2.79
C SER A 102 -10.31 -12.86 -2.15
N PHE A 103 -10.12 -13.10 -0.85
CA PHE A 103 -8.98 -12.58 -0.09
C PHE A 103 -8.18 -13.72 0.52
N HIS A 104 -6.84 -13.63 0.46
CA HIS A 104 -5.94 -14.68 0.95
C HIS A 104 -4.77 -14.08 1.72
N HIS A 105 -4.37 -14.75 2.78
CA HIS A 105 -3.14 -14.42 3.51
C HIS A 105 -1.94 -14.93 2.73
N ALA A 106 -1.08 -14.03 2.24
CA ALA A 106 0.12 -14.39 1.49
C ALA A 106 1.18 -13.30 1.55
N ASP A 107 2.45 -13.70 1.45
CA ASP A 107 3.60 -12.83 1.32
C ASP A 107 3.96 -12.65 -0.17
N MET A 108 4.09 -11.38 -0.60
CA MET A 108 4.47 -11.03 -1.98
C MET A 108 5.79 -11.68 -2.40
N ALA A 109 6.77 -11.81 -1.49
CA ALA A 109 8.08 -12.36 -1.81
C ALA A 109 8.05 -13.85 -2.12
N THR A 110 7.03 -14.59 -1.62
CA THR A 110 6.91 -16.05 -1.77
C THR A 110 5.58 -16.47 -2.38
N LEU A 111 4.90 -15.54 -3.03
CA LEU A 111 3.57 -15.75 -3.59
C LEU A 111 3.52 -16.94 -4.55
N SER A 112 2.52 -17.81 -4.36
CA SER A 112 2.24 -18.94 -5.26
C SER A 112 0.75 -19.28 -5.22
N LEU A 113 -0.01 -18.79 -6.20
CA LEU A 113 -1.48 -18.93 -6.26
C LEU A 113 -1.92 -20.02 -7.27
N GLY A 114 -0.98 -20.58 -8.05
CA GLY A 114 -1.30 -21.61 -9.04
C GLY A 114 -2.20 -21.15 -10.18
N ARG A 115 -2.27 -19.84 -10.44
CA ARG A 115 -3.04 -19.23 -11.54
C ARG A 115 -2.40 -17.94 -12.03
N ASP A 116 -2.73 -17.56 -13.26
CA ASP A 116 -2.20 -16.36 -13.91
C ASP A 116 -3.26 -15.27 -14.01
N PHE A 117 -2.80 -14.00 -14.03
CA PHE A 117 -3.62 -12.81 -14.01
C PHE A 117 -3.38 -11.93 -15.24
N ALA A 118 -4.44 -11.30 -15.73
CA ALA A 118 -4.36 -10.32 -16.81
C ALA A 118 -3.81 -8.97 -16.32
N LEU A 119 -4.09 -8.64 -15.05
CA LEU A 119 -3.57 -7.45 -14.38
C LEU A 119 -3.13 -7.84 -12.96
N ILE A 120 -1.93 -7.44 -12.60
CA ILE A 120 -1.43 -7.49 -11.22
C ILE A 120 -1.17 -6.05 -10.78
N ILE A 121 -1.72 -5.66 -9.65
CA ILE A 121 -1.50 -4.33 -9.07
C ILE A 121 -0.93 -4.46 -7.66
N ALA A 122 -0.01 -3.57 -7.31
CA ALA A 122 0.56 -3.44 -5.97
C ALA A 122 0.44 -1.99 -5.50
N PRO A 123 -0.79 -1.55 -5.09
CA PRO A 123 -1.12 -0.18 -4.75
C PRO A 123 -0.52 0.29 -3.44
N SER A 124 -0.56 1.61 -3.23
CA SER A 124 -0.25 2.22 -1.92
C SER A 124 1.14 1.90 -1.40
N ARG A 125 2.11 1.82 -2.33
CA ARG A 125 3.54 1.63 -2.01
C ARG A 125 3.85 0.30 -1.34
N VAL A 126 3.00 -0.70 -1.51
CA VAL A 126 3.17 -2.01 -0.86
C VAL A 126 4.50 -2.68 -1.23
N PHE A 127 5.03 -2.45 -2.44
CA PHE A 127 6.32 -2.96 -2.87
C PHE A 127 7.49 -2.45 -1.99
N GLN A 128 7.35 -1.28 -1.37
CA GLN A 128 8.37 -0.69 -0.50
C GLN A 128 8.49 -1.37 0.88
N PHE A 129 7.57 -2.28 1.23
CA PHE A 129 7.71 -3.17 2.38
C PHE A 129 8.72 -4.31 2.16
N LEU A 130 9.18 -4.51 0.93
CA LEU A 130 10.30 -5.40 0.61
C LEU A 130 11.62 -4.68 0.94
N LEU A 131 12.14 -4.88 2.14
CA LEU A 131 13.19 -4.05 2.75
C LEU A 131 14.60 -4.32 2.24
N THR A 132 14.80 -5.33 1.41
CA THR A 132 16.11 -5.71 0.84
C THR A 132 16.00 -5.89 -0.68
N THR A 133 17.11 -5.68 -1.38
CA THR A 133 17.18 -5.94 -2.83
C THR A 133 16.82 -7.37 -3.16
N GLU A 134 17.22 -8.32 -2.32
CA GLU A 134 16.89 -9.72 -2.51
C GLU A 134 15.38 -9.97 -2.39
N ALA A 135 14.72 -9.42 -1.36
CA ALA A 135 13.27 -9.53 -1.23
C ALA A 135 12.53 -8.85 -2.40
N GLN A 136 13.02 -7.70 -2.89
CA GLN A 136 12.45 -7.03 -4.06
C GLN A 136 12.58 -7.89 -5.33
N ARG A 137 13.75 -8.53 -5.55
CA ARG A 137 13.94 -9.46 -6.66
C ARG A 137 13.03 -10.67 -6.58
N GLN A 138 12.90 -11.27 -5.39
CA GLN A 138 11.99 -12.41 -5.14
C GLN A 138 10.53 -12.00 -5.39
N GLY A 139 10.10 -10.85 -4.87
CA GLY A 139 8.76 -10.32 -5.11
C GLY A 139 8.47 -10.08 -6.60
N LEU A 140 9.37 -9.42 -7.33
CA LEU A 140 9.21 -9.22 -8.78
C LEU A 140 9.16 -10.54 -9.55
N ALA A 141 10.01 -11.52 -9.21
CA ALA A 141 9.99 -12.83 -9.83
C ALA A 141 8.68 -13.58 -9.56
N ALA A 142 8.18 -13.52 -8.32
CA ALA A 142 6.90 -14.11 -7.95
C ALA A 142 5.74 -13.44 -8.70
N LEU A 143 5.68 -12.11 -8.76
CA LEU A 143 4.65 -11.38 -9.49
C LEU A 143 4.72 -11.68 -11.00
N ARG A 144 5.92 -11.68 -11.60
CA ARG A 144 6.10 -12.03 -13.01
C ARG A 144 5.59 -13.44 -13.33
N SER A 145 5.85 -14.41 -12.45
CA SER A 145 5.41 -15.80 -12.65
C SER A 145 3.90 -16.00 -12.63
N HIS A 146 3.14 -14.98 -12.16
CA HIS A 146 1.68 -14.97 -12.16
C HIS A 146 1.09 -14.08 -13.29
N LEU A 147 1.92 -13.47 -14.14
CA LEU A 147 1.43 -12.71 -15.28
C LEU A 147 1.07 -13.63 -16.44
N ARG A 148 -0.10 -13.38 -17.04
CA ARG A 148 -0.41 -13.93 -18.36
C ARG A 148 0.55 -13.37 -19.42
N PRO A 149 0.73 -14.06 -20.55
CA PRO A 149 1.43 -13.53 -21.71
C PRO A 149 0.93 -12.19 -22.12
N SER A 150 0.81 -11.21 -22.18
CA SER A 150 0.22 -9.87 -22.43
C SER A 150 -0.35 -9.19 -21.18
N GLY A 151 -0.21 -9.79 -20.00
CA GLY A 151 -0.66 -9.19 -18.74
C GLY A 151 0.19 -8.00 -18.34
N LEU A 152 -0.38 -7.14 -17.48
CA LEU A 152 0.32 -5.97 -16.95
C LEU A 152 0.55 -6.12 -15.44
N LEU A 153 1.74 -5.72 -14.99
CA LEU A 153 2.05 -5.50 -13.59
C LEU A 153 2.18 -4.00 -13.33
N VAL A 154 1.49 -3.50 -12.31
CA VAL A 154 1.52 -2.08 -11.94
C VAL A 154 1.96 -1.93 -10.50
N LEU A 155 2.97 -1.10 -10.28
CA LEU A 155 3.52 -0.76 -8.97
C LEU A 155 3.50 0.74 -8.77
N ASP A 156 3.18 1.19 -7.57
CA ASP A 156 3.45 2.57 -7.17
C ASP A 156 4.39 2.64 -5.96
N LEU A 157 5.28 3.61 -5.99
CA LEU A 157 6.24 3.91 -4.95
C LEU A 157 6.28 5.43 -4.73
N PHE A 158 6.62 5.89 -3.53
CA PHE A 158 7.01 7.29 -3.40
C PHE A 158 8.40 7.51 -4.00
N ASP A 159 8.59 8.61 -4.71
CA ASP A 159 9.92 9.06 -5.12
C ASP A 159 10.64 9.68 -3.90
N PRO A 160 11.89 9.27 -3.57
CA PRO A 160 12.52 9.70 -2.33
C PRO A 160 12.80 11.21 -2.32
N LEU A 161 12.23 11.92 -1.35
CA LEU A 161 12.63 13.26 -1.01
C LEU A 161 13.92 13.21 -0.17
N LEU A 162 15.01 13.78 -0.64
CA LEU A 162 16.34 13.66 0.00
C LEU A 162 16.35 14.21 1.42
N ASP A 163 15.58 15.25 1.70
CA ASP A 163 15.39 15.80 3.04
C ASP A 163 14.69 14.85 4.02
N ARG A 164 13.98 13.84 3.52
CA ARG A 164 13.29 12.83 4.34
C ARG A 164 14.05 11.52 4.48
N VAL A 165 14.94 11.23 3.55
CA VAL A 165 15.67 9.95 3.52
C VAL A 165 17.09 10.07 4.06
N VAL A 166 17.54 11.29 4.38
CA VAL A 166 18.80 11.56 5.10
C VAL A 166 18.50 12.10 6.50
N PRO A 167 19.39 11.89 7.48
CA PRO A 167 19.23 12.45 8.82
C PRO A 167 19.18 13.98 8.78
N THR A 168 18.08 14.56 9.24
CA THR A 168 17.92 16.01 9.44
C THR A 168 17.35 16.26 10.83
N THR A 169 17.72 17.40 11.45
CA THR A 169 17.26 17.77 12.79
C THR A 169 15.83 18.31 12.79
N ASP A 170 15.30 18.73 11.64
CA ASP A 170 14.06 19.49 11.54
C ASP A 170 13.04 18.80 10.60
N ALA A 171 12.85 17.49 10.74
CA ALA A 171 11.83 16.80 9.93
C ALA A 171 10.43 17.34 10.31
N PRO A 172 9.61 17.79 9.35
CA PRO A 172 8.27 18.25 9.65
C PRO A 172 7.44 17.11 10.26
N VAL A 173 6.71 17.43 11.33
CA VAL A 173 5.76 16.50 11.95
C VAL A 173 4.65 16.25 10.93
N ARG A 174 4.45 14.98 10.58
CA ARG A 174 3.34 14.52 9.76
C ARG A 174 2.27 14.01 10.72
N GLY A 175 1.08 14.55 10.64
CA GLY A 175 -0.02 14.15 11.51
C GLY A 175 -1.34 14.65 11.00
N GLY A 176 -2.40 14.27 11.71
CA GLY A 176 -3.75 14.67 11.41
C GLY A 176 -4.71 14.21 12.47
N GLU A 177 -5.99 14.49 12.25
CA GLU A 177 -7.08 14.05 13.12
C GLU A 177 -8.30 13.67 12.30
N LEU A 178 -9.13 12.80 12.85
CA LEU A 178 -10.44 12.44 12.33
C LEU A 178 -11.36 11.99 13.47
N VAL A 179 -12.64 11.86 13.16
CA VAL A 179 -13.60 11.23 14.07
C VAL A 179 -13.60 9.72 13.82
N HIS A 180 -13.40 8.94 14.87
CA HIS A 180 -13.40 7.46 14.79
C HIS A 180 -14.78 6.97 14.28
N PRO A 181 -14.80 6.15 13.21
CA PRO A 181 -16.07 5.78 12.55
C PRO A 181 -17.03 4.98 13.45
N THR A 182 -16.51 4.30 14.47
CA THR A 182 -17.33 3.46 15.37
C THR A 182 -17.60 4.12 16.70
N THR A 183 -16.58 4.72 17.35
CA THR A 183 -16.74 5.27 18.71
C THR A 183 -17.23 6.71 18.74
N GLY A 184 -17.07 7.46 17.63
CA GLY A 184 -17.36 8.90 17.55
C GLY A 184 -16.34 9.80 18.27
N ASN A 185 -15.30 9.23 18.86
CA ASN A 185 -14.23 9.98 19.52
C ASN A 185 -13.26 10.60 18.50
N VAL A 186 -12.52 11.62 18.92
CA VAL A 186 -11.44 12.18 18.09
C VAL A 186 -10.25 11.22 18.11
N VAL A 187 -9.72 10.89 16.95
CA VAL A 187 -8.45 10.16 16.82
C VAL A 187 -7.41 11.04 16.14
N THR A 188 -6.28 11.20 16.80
CA THR A 188 -5.12 11.91 16.27
C THR A 188 -4.01 10.93 15.92
N TRP A 189 -3.22 11.23 14.89
CA TRP A 189 -1.99 10.47 14.55
C TRP A 189 -0.86 11.41 14.19
N GLU A 190 0.36 11.00 14.52
CA GLU A 190 1.55 11.76 14.20
C GLU A 190 2.79 10.86 14.08
N VAL A 191 3.77 11.29 13.28
CA VAL A 191 5.10 10.69 13.30
C VAL A 191 5.84 11.28 14.49
N THR A 192 6.11 10.47 15.51
CA THR A 192 6.78 10.89 16.74
C THR A 192 8.29 10.72 16.69
N ALA A 193 8.80 9.83 15.83
CA ALA A 193 10.23 9.65 15.62
C ALA A 193 10.54 9.15 14.21
N ARG A 194 11.69 9.51 13.66
CA ARG A 194 12.18 9.06 12.37
C ARG A 194 13.65 8.66 12.47
N TYR A 195 13.95 7.49 11.89
CA TYR A 195 15.29 6.89 11.90
C TYR A 195 15.65 6.52 10.44
N PRO A 196 16.11 7.46 9.61
CA PRO A 196 16.52 7.14 8.25
C PRO A 196 17.84 6.34 8.26
N ASP A 197 17.91 5.31 7.42
CA ASP A 197 19.12 4.55 7.15
C ASP A 197 19.44 4.65 5.64
N PRO A 198 20.18 5.69 5.22
CA PRO A 198 20.49 5.89 3.82
C PRO A 198 21.37 4.79 3.21
N ALA A 199 22.21 4.13 4.03
CA ALA A 199 23.08 3.05 3.55
C ALA A 199 22.27 1.81 3.14
N ARG A 200 21.11 1.58 3.77
CA ARG A 200 20.19 0.49 3.46
C ARG A 200 18.96 0.98 2.70
N GLN A 201 18.88 2.27 2.38
CA GLN A 201 17.74 2.91 1.74
C GLN A 201 16.43 2.75 2.53
N LEU A 202 16.49 2.82 3.87
CA LEU A 202 15.31 2.65 4.71
C LEU A 202 14.85 3.99 5.29
N VAL A 203 13.52 4.16 5.31
CA VAL A 203 12.83 5.14 6.16
C VAL A 203 12.12 4.35 7.25
N VAL A 204 12.47 4.63 8.50
CA VAL A 204 11.84 4.02 9.67
C VAL A 204 11.15 5.14 10.44
N GLU A 205 9.84 5.02 10.66
CA GLU A 205 9.04 6.02 11.36
C GLU A 205 8.26 5.35 12.51
N ASP A 206 8.30 5.95 13.71
CA ASP A 206 7.38 5.61 14.78
C ASP A 206 6.18 6.54 14.70
N TRP A 207 5.01 5.94 14.58
CA TRP A 207 3.72 6.58 14.51
C TRP A 207 2.99 6.40 15.83
N THR A 208 2.49 7.49 16.39
CA THR A 208 1.64 7.45 17.57
C THR A 208 0.23 7.84 17.18
N THR A 209 -0.72 6.96 17.47
CA THR A 209 -2.15 7.19 17.26
C THR A 209 -2.83 7.22 18.62
N ARG A 210 -3.67 8.24 18.88
CA ARG A 210 -4.39 8.41 20.16
C ARG A 210 -5.88 8.58 19.91
N GLU A 211 -6.69 7.88 20.71
CA GLU A 211 -8.12 8.13 20.80
C GLU A 211 -8.40 9.02 22.01
N ILE A 212 -9.16 10.09 21.79
CA ILE A 212 -9.41 11.16 22.76
C ILE A 212 -10.90 11.21 23.02
N GLY A 213 -11.29 11.06 24.28
CA GLY A 213 -12.66 11.10 24.74
C GLY A 213 -13.25 12.52 24.72
N SER A 214 -14.54 12.62 24.96
CA SER A 214 -15.31 13.86 24.89
C SER A 214 -14.88 14.93 25.92
N SER A 215 -14.25 14.54 27.04
CA SER A 215 -13.70 15.48 28.04
C SER A 215 -12.23 15.83 27.78
N GLY A 216 -11.63 15.32 26.67
CA GLY A 216 -10.23 15.57 26.29
C GLY A 216 -9.23 14.58 26.90
N GLU A 217 -9.69 13.55 27.61
CA GLU A 217 -8.84 12.49 28.13
C GLU A 217 -8.37 11.53 27.04
N VAL A 218 -7.13 11.04 27.13
CA VAL A 218 -6.61 10.03 26.24
C VAL A 218 -7.12 8.66 26.69
N LEU A 219 -7.96 8.04 25.87
CA LEU A 219 -8.57 6.73 26.15
C LEU A 219 -7.64 5.58 25.74
N ARG A 220 -6.96 5.74 24.61
CA ARG A 220 -6.08 4.71 24.07
C ARG A 220 -4.91 5.37 23.33
N THR A 221 -3.74 4.75 23.40
CA THR A 221 -2.54 5.14 22.64
C THR A 221 -1.88 3.90 22.06
N ASP A 222 -1.70 3.90 20.75
CA ASP A 222 -0.93 2.89 20.03
C ASP A 222 0.34 3.52 19.43
N VAL A 223 1.45 2.80 19.51
CA VAL A 223 2.72 3.18 18.87
C VAL A 223 3.11 2.09 17.91
N GLU A 224 3.21 2.44 16.63
CA GLU A 224 3.51 1.49 15.55
C GLU A 224 4.72 1.95 14.74
N ARG A 225 5.52 1.00 14.29
CA ARG A 225 6.71 1.26 13.47
C ARG A 225 6.45 0.92 12.02
N LEU A 226 6.53 1.94 11.17
CA LEU A 226 6.53 1.80 9.73
C LEU A 226 7.99 1.76 9.26
N THR A 227 8.34 0.74 8.47
CA THR A 227 9.63 0.65 7.79
C THR A 227 9.37 0.46 6.31
N LEU A 228 9.90 1.35 5.48
CA LEU A 228 9.81 1.30 4.02
C LEU A 228 11.20 1.41 3.41
N ARG A 229 11.43 0.68 2.33
CA ARG A 229 12.60 0.86 1.49
C ARG A 229 12.27 1.82 0.35
N TRP A 230 13.06 2.89 0.21
CA TRP A 230 12.97 3.76 -0.94
C TRP A 230 13.94 3.30 -2.03
N SER A 231 13.57 3.53 -3.28
CA SER A 231 14.39 3.21 -4.45
C SER A 231 14.38 4.37 -5.44
N LEU A 232 15.52 4.62 -6.07
CA LEU A 232 15.60 5.58 -7.17
C LEU A 232 14.97 4.98 -8.44
N ARG A 233 14.45 5.84 -9.32
CA ARG A 233 13.88 5.39 -10.62
C ARG A 233 14.88 4.58 -11.45
N SER A 234 16.16 4.97 -11.46
CA SER A 234 17.21 4.23 -12.17
C SER A 234 17.44 2.85 -11.58
N GLU A 235 17.37 2.71 -10.24
CA GLU A 235 17.47 1.43 -9.55
C GLU A 235 16.27 0.52 -9.91
N MET A 236 15.06 1.07 -9.89
CA MET A 236 13.86 0.31 -10.25
C MET A 236 13.90 -0.19 -11.69
N ARG A 237 14.37 0.62 -12.65
CA ARG A 237 14.54 0.17 -14.05
C ARG A 237 15.48 -1.03 -14.15
N LEU A 238 16.61 -1.01 -13.45
CA LEU A 238 17.55 -2.12 -13.42
C LEU A 238 16.97 -3.37 -12.75
N LEU A 239 16.17 -3.19 -11.67
CA LEU A 239 15.47 -4.29 -11.01
C LEU A 239 14.43 -4.94 -11.94
N PHE A 240 13.69 -4.15 -12.72
CA PHE A 240 12.72 -4.67 -13.68
C PHE A 240 13.42 -5.45 -14.80
N GLU A 241 14.49 -4.91 -15.38
CA GLU A 241 15.30 -5.60 -16.39
C GLU A 241 15.84 -6.94 -15.87
N LEU A 242 16.40 -6.96 -14.65
CA LEU A 242 16.86 -8.19 -13.99
C LEU A 242 15.74 -9.20 -13.69
N ALA A 243 14.52 -8.74 -13.54
CA ALA A 243 13.35 -9.58 -13.33
C ALA A 243 12.69 -10.05 -14.64
N GLY A 244 13.20 -9.62 -15.82
CA GLY A 244 12.58 -9.90 -17.10
C GLY A 244 11.25 -9.16 -17.29
N LEU A 245 11.21 -7.89 -16.90
CA LEU A 245 10.06 -7.02 -17.02
C LEU A 245 10.38 -5.77 -17.81
N ASP A 246 9.66 -5.54 -18.89
CA ASP A 246 9.76 -4.34 -19.72
C ASP A 246 8.89 -3.21 -19.16
N VAL A 247 9.43 -2.00 -19.16
CA VAL A 247 8.69 -0.79 -18.76
C VAL A 247 7.82 -0.33 -19.92
N VAL A 248 6.51 -0.48 -19.80
CA VAL A 248 5.51 0.00 -20.75
C VAL A 248 5.24 1.49 -20.55
N ALA A 249 5.13 1.93 -19.30
CA ALA A 249 4.95 3.33 -18.95
C ALA A 249 5.56 3.65 -17.57
N ASP A 250 5.95 4.92 -17.40
CA ASP A 250 6.54 5.48 -16.18
C ASP A 250 5.93 6.87 -15.96
N TYR A 251 5.15 7.04 -14.90
CA TYR A 251 4.45 8.28 -14.59
C TYR A 251 4.88 8.85 -13.23
N GLY A 252 4.70 10.17 -13.08
CA GLY A 252 4.93 10.90 -11.82
C GLY A 252 3.73 10.92 -10.88
N ASP A 253 2.55 10.50 -11.37
CA ASP A 253 1.30 10.40 -10.62
C ASP A 253 0.27 9.55 -11.38
N PHE A 254 -0.90 9.34 -10.78
CA PHE A 254 -2.01 8.57 -11.37
C PHE A 254 -2.83 9.32 -12.45
N ALA A 255 -2.54 10.60 -12.67
CA ALA A 255 -3.09 11.36 -13.81
C ALA A 255 -2.29 11.14 -15.12
N GLY A 256 -1.17 10.41 -15.06
CA GLY A 256 -0.33 10.13 -16.20
C GLY A 256 0.69 11.23 -16.52
N ASN A 257 0.97 12.12 -15.58
CA ASN A 257 1.98 13.15 -15.76
C ASN A 257 3.39 12.54 -15.81
N PRO A 258 4.35 13.19 -16.49
CA PRO A 258 5.71 12.69 -16.56
C PRO A 258 6.38 12.63 -15.18
N PRO A 259 7.42 11.78 -15.01
CA PRO A 259 8.21 11.69 -13.80
C PRO A 259 8.72 13.05 -13.32
N ALA A 260 8.60 13.31 -12.01
CA ALA A 260 9.13 14.51 -11.38
C ALA A 260 9.61 14.19 -9.96
N TYR A 261 10.64 14.93 -9.50
CA TYR A 261 11.21 14.74 -8.17
C TYR A 261 10.16 14.88 -7.06
N GLY A 262 10.16 13.93 -6.15
CA GLY A 262 9.29 13.93 -4.97
C GLY A 262 7.81 13.65 -5.23
N ARG A 263 7.48 13.16 -6.42
CA ARG A 263 6.14 12.69 -6.79
C ARG A 263 6.02 11.18 -6.53
N GLU A 264 5.01 10.53 -7.13
CA GLU A 264 4.96 9.06 -7.16
C GLU A 264 5.86 8.53 -8.30
N GLN A 265 6.25 7.26 -8.18
CA GLN A 265 6.76 6.45 -9.27
C GLN A 265 5.67 5.44 -9.61
N VAL A 266 4.91 5.67 -10.67
CA VAL A 266 3.85 4.75 -11.12
C VAL A 266 4.36 4.01 -12.34
N TRP A 267 4.63 2.72 -12.18
CA TRP A 267 5.22 1.86 -13.18
C TRP A 267 4.19 0.91 -13.76
N VAL A 268 4.09 0.89 -15.08
CA VAL A 268 3.32 -0.13 -15.82
C VAL A 268 4.31 -1.01 -16.54
N LEU A 269 4.28 -2.31 -16.24
CA LEU A 269 5.26 -3.30 -16.67
C LEU A 269 4.58 -4.44 -17.42
N ARG A 270 5.35 -5.11 -18.26
CA ARG A 270 4.97 -6.36 -18.96
C ARG A 270 6.12 -7.36 -18.84
N ALA A 271 5.83 -8.65 -18.86
CA ALA A 271 6.88 -9.64 -19.01
C ALA A 271 7.57 -9.47 -20.38
N ASP A 272 8.90 -9.53 -20.39
CA ASP A 272 9.69 -9.61 -21.62
C ASP A 272 9.31 -10.88 -22.43
N GLU A 273 9.42 -10.82 -23.76
CA GLU A 273 9.13 -11.94 -24.66
C GLU A 273 10.20 -13.03 -24.59
#